data_426136d1804aca4b7537984f00aaf4ed
#
_entry.id   426136d1804aca4b7537984f00aaf4ed
#
_cell.length_a   1.000
_cell.length_b   1.000
_cell.length_c   1.000
_cell.angle_alpha   90.00
_cell.angle_beta   90.00
_cell.angle_gamma   90.00
#
_symmetry.space_group_name_H-M   'P 1'
#
loop_
_entity.id
_entity.type
_entity.pdbx_description
1 polymer ?
#
loop_
_entity_poly.entity_id
_entity_poly.type
_entity_poly.pdbx_seq_one_letter_code
_entity_poly.pdbx_strand_id
1 'polypeptide(L)'
;MSETKIAVIVDPYSSGALYASEFAKHGVLCIAIQSSLPLPAHFLQDFDPSNFIEVLSPSPSWELASHLSARNVVAVVAGCDTAVMLTDELSERLGISGNDSSTSAIRRFKDQMHEALKLRGLRHIDTAVFKSFDDFSRRLDEFGEGTTFVIKPLNSAGSEGVRFAQGRQGLVEEMKAAAWEQENVLGEINSGFAVQPFIHGCEYVVDMVATGERFFTASVCRVHKIQMNGSRFVCDSVDLLDPQDAELDDLIKYAQEAALALGALSGPIHMELIWGNDGPVMIEAGARLPGAGLPSLYSEVYDPDLLSAAVCTYLDKPITYPGTLLPASSPKRKRFGRAVCLISEAEHEFRGIDDGDLKRLRMLMSYCGHKLYVKKHSTLLRTIDFATCPGVIFLAHESLQRLDEDEKRARNIFSRYFGAD
;
A
#
# COMPACT_ATOMS: atom_id res chain seq x y z
N MET A 1 32.64 13.85 -19.33
CA MET A 1 31.26 14.20 -18.91
C MET A 1 30.73 12.97 -18.17
N SER A 2 30.25 13.08 -16.94
CA SER A 2 29.65 11.92 -16.24
C SER A 2 28.43 11.48 -17.03
N GLU A 3 28.34 10.20 -17.32
CA GLU A 3 27.22 9.61 -18.02
C GLU A 3 25.92 9.84 -17.22
N THR A 4 24.84 10.26 -17.89
CA THR A 4 23.56 10.59 -17.25
C THR A 4 23.00 9.36 -16.54
N LYS A 5 22.76 9.47 -15.24
CA LYS A 5 22.16 8.40 -14.44
C LYS A 5 20.67 8.28 -14.73
N ILE A 6 20.18 7.06 -14.80
CA ILE A 6 18.78 6.74 -15.12
C ILE A 6 18.21 5.80 -14.06
N ALA A 7 17.02 6.13 -13.55
CA ALA A 7 16.18 5.21 -12.80
C ALA A 7 15.03 4.70 -13.68
N VAL A 8 14.76 3.42 -13.62
CA VAL A 8 13.62 2.79 -14.30
C VAL A 8 12.51 2.58 -13.29
N ILE A 9 11.33 3.11 -13.57
CA ILE A 9 10.15 2.97 -12.72
C ILE A 9 9.14 2.09 -13.45
N VAL A 10 8.93 0.89 -12.93
CA VAL A 10 7.95 -0.05 -13.47
C VAL A 10 6.60 0.29 -12.87
N ASP A 11 5.59 0.48 -13.70
CA ASP A 11 4.22 0.88 -13.33
C ASP A 11 4.20 2.10 -12.39
N PRO A 12 4.62 3.28 -12.87
CA PRO A 12 4.67 4.51 -12.06
C PRO A 12 3.28 5.08 -11.76
N TYR A 13 2.44 4.26 -11.13
CA TYR A 13 1.05 4.60 -10.79
C TYR A 13 0.90 4.83 -9.29
N SER A 14 -0.20 5.51 -8.89
CA SER A 14 -0.46 5.83 -7.50
C SER A 14 0.75 6.52 -6.86
N SER A 15 1.26 6.02 -5.72
CA SER A 15 2.45 6.57 -5.06
C SER A 15 3.74 6.38 -5.86
N GLY A 16 3.79 5.43 -6.79
CA GLY A 16 4.93 5.23 -7.70
C GLY A 16 5.20 6.42 -8.62
N ALA A 17 4.18 7.24 -8.92
CA ALA A 17 4.33 8.47 -9.68
C ALA A 17 5.22 9.51 -8.98
N LEU A 18 5.38 9.43 -7.66
CA LEU A 18 6.20 10.36 -6.88
C LEU A 18 7.71 10.13 -7.07
N TYR A 19 8.13 8.96 -7.51
CA TYR A 19 9.56 8.65 -7.67
C TYR A 19 10.27 9.56 -8.66
N ALA A 20 9.63 9.90 -9.78
CA ALA A 20 10.28 10.69 -10.83
C ALA A 20 10.77 12.05 -10.30
N SER A 21 9.92 12.76 -9.55
CA SER A 21 10.26 14.04 -8.93
C SER A 21 11.33 13.90 -7.85
N GLU A 22 11.30 12.79 -7.10
CA GLU A 22 12.29 12.55 -6.04
C GLU A 22 13.68 12.21 -6.62
N PHE A 23 13.76 11.35 -7.62
CA PHE A 23 15.00 11.05 -8.34
C PHE A 23 15.60 12.31 -9.01
N ALA A 24 14.76 13.20 -9.54
CA ALA A 24 15.19 14.46 -10.14
C ALA A 24 15.94 15.35 -9.15
N LYS A 25 15.60 15.35 -7.86
CA LYS A 25 16.35 16.08 -6.80
C LYS A 25 17.81 15.60 -6.68
N HIS A 26 18.07 14.38 -7.14
CA HIS A 26 19.41 13.77 -7.15
C HIS A 26 20.10 13.82 -8.52
N GLY A 27 19.52 14.52 -9.50
CA GLY A 27 20.06 14.62 -10.86
C GLY A 27 19.95 13.31 -11.66
N VAL A 28 18.97 12.47 -11.33
CA VAL A 28 18.69 11.20 -12.00
C VAL A 28 17.44 11.37 -12.86
N LEU A 29 17.54 11.02 -14.14
CA LEU A 29 16.40 11.01 -15.06
C LEU A 29 15.64 9.68 -14.95
N CYS A 30 14.35 9.70 -15.29
CA CYS A 30 13.50 8.52 -15.17
C CYS A 30 12.98 8.02 -16.51
N ILE A 31 12.93 6.68 -16.66
CA ILE A 31 12.21 5.95 -17.70
C ILE A 31 11.04 5.23 -17.04
N ALA A 32 9.84 5.32 -17.63
CA ALA A 32 8.69 4.55 -17.21
C ALA A 32 8.60 3.24 -18.00
N ILE A 33 8.22 2.15 -17.34
CA ILE A 33 7.80 0.90 -18.01
C ILE A 33 6.34 0.63 -17.60
N GLN A 34 5.48 0.38 -18.55
CA GLN A 34 4.13 -0.11 -18.33
C GLN A 34 4.14 -1.64 -18.46
N SER A 35 3.86 -2.38 -17.37
CA SER A 35 3.97 -3.84 -17.37
C SER A 35 2.82 -4.53 -18.09
N SER A 36 1.66 -3.87 -18.20
CA SER A 36 0.45 -4.37 -18.87
C SER A 36 -0.33 -3.25 -19.56
N LEU A 37 -1.13 -3.59 -20.57
CA LEU A 37 -2.09 -2.72 -21.25
C LEU A 37 -3.30 -3.56 -21.68
N PRO A 38 -4.56 -3.05 -21.67
CA PRO A 38 -4.93 -1.70 -21.18
C PRO A 38 -4.81 -1.60 -19.65
N LEU A 39 -4.66 -0.37 -19.15
CA LEU A 39 -4.60 -0.09 -17.73
C LEU A 39 -5.98 0.22 -17.15
N PRO A 40 -6.29 -0.21 -15.91
CA PRO A 40 -7.44 0.28 -15.20
C PRO A 40 -7.43 1.81 -15.09
N ALA A 41 -8.59 2.44 -15.33
CA ALA A 41 -8.69 3.91 -15.46
C ALA A 41 -8.22 4.69 -14.22
N HIS A 42 -8.25 4.09 -13.03
CA HIS A 42 -7.79 4.73 -11.79
C HIS A 42 -6.25 4.86 -11.72
N PHE A 43 -5.48 3.98 -12.40
CA PHE A 43 -4.02 4.09 -12.48
C PHE A 43 -3.58 5.31 -13.29
N LEU A 44 -4.38 5.72 -14.28
CA LEU A 44 -4.04 6.84 -15.14
C LEU A 44 -4.18 8.21 -14.44
N GLN A 45 -4.79 8.28 -13.26
CA GLN A 45 -5.03 9.56 -12.58
C GLN A 45 -3.74 10.25 -12.12
N ASP A 46 -2.75 9.46 -11.70
CA ASP A 46 -1.48 9.98 -11.16
C ASP A 46 -0.33 9.88 -12.17
N PHE A 47 -0.55 9.23 -13.34
CA PHE A 47 0.48 9.02 -14.34
C PHE A 47 0.60 10.23 -15.29
N ASP A 48 1.74 10.91 -15.24
CA ASP A 48 2.10 11.97 -16.18
C ASP A 48 3.34 11.54 -16.98
N PRO A 49 3.19 11.20 -18.27
CA PRO A 49 4.31 10.76 -19.10
C PRO A 49 5.39 11.85 -19.28
N SER A 50 5.07 13.13 -19.06
CA SER A 50 6.03 14.23 -19.18
C SER A 50 7.12 14.22 -18.10
N ASN A 51 6.93 13.46 -17.02
CA ASN A 51 7.92 13.27 -15.96
C ASN A 51 9.03 12.26 -16.35
N PHE A 52 8.93 11.65 -17.52
CA PHE A 52 9.83 10.59 -17.98
C PHE A 52 10.48 10.96 -19.30
N ILE A 53 11.77 10.63 -19.46
CA ILE A 53 12.47 10.83 -20.73
C ILE A 53 12.02 9.82 -21.80
N GLU A 54 11.43 8.71 -21.38
CA GLU A 54 10.89 7.66 -22.23
C GLU A 54 9.83 6.86 -21.47
N VAL A 55 8.81 6.38 -22.20
CA VAL A 55 7.78 5.47 -21.69
C VAL A 55 7.80 4.21 -22.55
N LEU A 56 8.13 3.07 -21.95
CA LEU A 56 8.19 1.78 -22.63
C LEU A 56 6.90 1.00 -22.45
N SER A 57 6.41 0.42 -23.53
CA SER A 57 5.25 -0.47 -23.54
C SER A 57 5.60 -1.86 -23.00
N PRO A 58 4.59 -2.69 -22.65
CA PRO A 58 4.81 -4.06 -22.19
C PRO A 58 5.64 -4.86 -23.17
N SER A 59 6.72 -5.45 -22.66
CA SER A 59 7.62 -6.34 -23.42
C SER A 59 8.25 -7.35 -22.45
N PRO A 60 8.74 -8.50 -22.95
CA PRO A 60 9.46 -9.44 -22.11
C PRO A 60 10.66 -8.79 -21.41
N SER A 61 10.97 -9.19 -20.19
CA SER A 61 12.04 -8.60 -19.38
C SER A 61 13.41 -8.63 -20.05
N TRP A 62 13.72 -9.68 -20.85
CA TRP A 62 14.97 -9.78 -21.60
C TRP A 62 15.09 -8.74 -22.73
N GLU A 63 13.97 -8.37 -23.36
CA GLU A 63 13.93 -7.35 -24.41
C GLU A 63 14.09 -5.95 -23.77
N LEU A 64 13.38 -5.67 -22.68
CA LEU A 64 13.52 -4.45 -21.90
C LEU A 64 14.95 -4.28 -21.37
N ALA A 65 15.54 -5.33 -20.83
CA ALA A 65 16.94 -5.31 -20.37
C ALA A 65 17.91 -5.03 -21.52
N SER A 66 17.72 -5.63 -22.70
CA SER A 66 18.52 -5.35 -23.89
C SER A 66 18.42 -3.88 -24.33
N HIS A 67 17.21 -3.30 -24.33
CA HIS A 67 16.99 -1.89 -24.65
C HIS A 67 17.67 -0.94 -23.65
N LEU A 68 17.70 -1.31 -22.39
CA LEU A 68 18.28 -0.51 -21.29
C LEU A 68 19.79 -0.70 -21.11
N SER A 69 20.37 -1.77 -21.64
CA SER A 69 21.78 -2.16 -21.41
C SER A 69 22.82 -1.13 -21.81
N ALA A 70 22.53 -0.30 -22.82
CA ALA A 70 23.41 0.77 -23.28
C ALA A 70 23.30 2.07 -22.46
N ARG A 71 22.47 2.08 -21.40
CA ARG A 71 22.19 3.24 -20.58
C ARG A 71 22.79 3.06 -19.19
N ASN A 72 23.16 4.16 -18.55
CA ASN A 72 23.64 4.14 -17.17
C ASN A 72 22.45 4.01 -16.19
N VAL A 73 21.81 2.84 -16.17
CA VAL A 73 20.72 2.55 -15.24
C VAL A 73 21.31 2.30 -13.85
N VAL A 74 20.87 3.08 -12.87
CA VAL A 74 21.34 3.02 -11.48
C VAL A 74 20.32 2.45 -10.51
N ALA A 75 19.04 2.37 -10.92
CA ALA A 75 17.97 1.82 -10.11
C ALA A 75 16.84 1.28 -10.99
N VAL A 76 16.18 0.20 -10.55
CA VAL A 76 14.88 -0.28 -11.06
C VAL A 76 13.95 -0.37 -9.86
N VAL A 77 12.80 0.29 -9.92
CA VAL A 77 11.89 0.41 -8.78
C VAL A 77 10.47 0.02 -9.12
N ALA A 78 9.78 -0.62 -8.19
CA ALA A 78 8.37 -0.96 -8.32
C ALA A 78 7.50 0.25 -7.94
N GLY A 79 6.68 0.73 -8.87
CA GLY A 79 5.75 1.83 -8.63
C GLY A 79 4.48 1.37 -7.92
N CYS A 80 4.02 0.15 -8.17
CA CYS A 80 2.85 -0.44 -7.52
C CYS A 80 2.94 -1.97 -7.45
N ASP A 81 1.90 -2.66 -6.99
CA ASP A 81 1.92 -4.11 -6.77
C ASP A 81 2.13 -4.93 -8.05
N THR A 82 1.61 -4.47 -9.19
CA THR A 82 1.78 -5.14 -10.50
C THR A 82 3.23 -5.14 -10.99
N ALA A 83 4.03 -4.18 -10.52
CA ALA A 83 5.41 -3.99 -10.92
C ALA A 83 6.41 -4.96 -10.28
N VAL A 84 6.07 -5.52 -9.11
CA VAL A 84 7.05 -6.19 -8.22
C VAL A 84 7.85 -7.27 -8.95
N MET A 85 7.19 -8.18 -9.64
CA MET A 85 7.86 -9.31 -10.31
C MET A 85 8.77 -8.84 -11.44
N LEU A 86 8.29 -7.93 -12.29
CA LEU A 86 9.10 -7.39 -13.40
C LEU A 86 10.26 -6.54 -12.90
N THR A 87 10.09 -5.80 -11.81
CA THR A 87 11.15 -5.00 -11.19
C THR A 87 12.31 -5.88 -10.73
N ASP A 88 12.00 -6.97 -10.00
CA ASP A 88 13.02 -7.89 -9.50
C ASP A 88 13.77 -8.57 -10.66
N GLU A 89 13.02 -9.04 -11.68
CA GLU A 89 13.60 -9.69 -12.86
C GLU A 89 14.49 -8.74 -13.69
N LEU A 90 14.08 -7.49 -13.87
CA LEU A 90 14.88 -6.48 -14.57
C LEU A 90 16.12 -6.09 -13.78
N SER A 91 16.03 -5.95 -12.46
CA SER A 91 17.18 -5.65 -11.61
C SER A 91 18.24 -6.72 -11.74
N GLU A 92 17.86 -8.00 -11.70
CA GLU A 92 18.78 -9.12 -11.89
C GLU A 92 19.42 -9.11 -13.27
N ARG A 93 18.62 -8.95 -14.35
CA ARG A 93 19.12 -8.93 -15.74
C ARG A 93 20.06 -7.78 -16.02
N LEU A 94 19.88 -6.64 -15.39
CA LEU A 94 20.73 -5.46 -15.54
C LEU A 94 21.93 -5.45 -14.56
N GLY A 95 22.01 -6.43 -13.65
CA GLY A 95 23.05 -6.49 -12.63
C GLY A 95 22.98 -5.36 -11.60
N ILE A 96 21.75 -4.87 -11.32
CA ILE A 96 21.47 -3.78 -10.38
C ILE A 96 20.99 -4.37 -9.06
N SER A 97 21.31 -3.71 -7.95
CA SER A 97 20.82 -4.10 -6.62
C SER A 97 19.29 -4.16 -6.60
N GLY A 98 18.74 -5.27 -6.12
CA GLY A 98 17.31 -5.55 -6.07
C GLY A 98 17.02 -6.73 -5.15
N ASN A 99 15.77 -7.17 -5.13
CA ASN A 99 15.38 -8.41 -4.46
C ASN A 99 15.63 -9.60 -5.41
N ASP A 100 15.77 -10.81 -4.86
CA ASP A 100 15.91 -12.04 -5.62
C ASP A 100 14.65 -12.33 -6.44
N SER A 101 14.80 -12.38 -7.77
CA SER A 101 13.68 -12.60 -8.70
C SER A 101 13.04 -13.96 -8.54
N SER A 102 13.78 -14.98 -8.10
CA SER A 102 13.26 -16.32 -7.85
C SER A 102 12.26 -16.38 -6.68
N THR A 103 12.26 -15.36 -5.83
CA THR A 103 11.39 -15.23 -4.65
C THR A 103 10.34 -14.11 -4.78
N SER A 104 10.23 -13.45 -5.94
CA SER A 104 9.30 -12.32 -6.14
C SER A 104 7.86 -12.66 -5.80
N ALA A 105 7.41 -13.87 -6.12
CA ALA A 105 6.06 -14.33 -5.82
C ALA A 105 5.73 -14.32 -4.31
N ILE A 106 6.73 -14.51 -3.44
CA ILE A 106 6.57 -14.43 -1.97
C ILE A 106 6.23 -12.99 -1.54
N ARG A 107 6.65 -11.98 -2.29
CA ARG A 107 6.35 -10.56 -2.03
C ARG A 107 5.10 -10.06 -2.75
N ARG A 108 4.38 -10.97 -3.45
CA ARG A 108 3.21 -10.61 -4.25
C ARG A 108 1.94 -11.37 -3.86
N PHE A 109 2.04 -12.67 -3.53
CA PHE A 109 0.89 -13.52 -3.29
C PHE A 109 0.72 -13.85 -1.80
N LYS A 110 -0.49 -13.62 -1.28
CA LYS A 110 -0.81 -13.71 0.15
C LYS A 110 -0.55 -15.10 0.75
N ASP A 111 -0.84 -16.15 0.01
CA ASP A 111 -0.58 -17.54 0.42
C ASP A 111 0.91 -17.82 0.58
N GLN A 112 1.71 -17.37 -0.38
CA GLN A 112 3.16 -17.55 -0.33
C GLN A 112 3.81 -16.71 0.77
N MET A 113 3.28 -15.54 1.07
CA MET A 113 3.71 -14.72 2.21
C MET A 113 3.58 -15.49 3.52
N HIS A 114 2.41 -16.04 3.81
CA HIS A 114 2.17 -16.78 5.06
C HIS A 114 2.96 -18.08 5.14
N GLU A 115 3.13 -18.78 4.03
CA GLU A 115 3.99 -19.98 4.00
C GLU A 115 5.47 -19.63 4.27
N ALA A 116 5.97 -18.50 3.74
CA ALA A 116 7.33 -18.04 4.02
C ALA A 116 7.53 -17.72 5.51
N LEU A 117 6.56 -17.05 6.16
CA LEU A 117 6.59 -16.82 7.61
C LEU A 117 6.60 -18.12 8.40
N LYS A 118 5.76 -19.07 8.02
CA LYS A 118 5.67 -20.40 8.64
C LYS A 118 6.99 -21.15 8.56
N LEU A 119 7.63 -21.17 7.40
CA LEU A 119 8.93 -21.83 7.19
C LEU A 119 10.04 -21.20 8.04
N ARG A 120 9.92 -19.92 8.40
CA ARG A 120 10.85 -19.22 9.30
C ARG A 120 10.48 -19.32 10.78
N GLY A 121 9.39 -20.06 11.11
CA GLY A 121 8.90 -20.20 12.50
C GLY A 121 8.31 -18.91 13.08
N LEU A 122 7.95 -17.95 12.24
CA LEU A 122 7.30 -16.71 12.66
C LEU A 122 5.80 -16.91 12.81
N ARG A 123 5.18 -16.09 13.64
CA ARG A 123 3.72 -16.05 13.73
C ARG A 123 3.14 -15.70 12.36
N HIS A 124 2.18 -16.50 11.91
CA HIS A 124 1.53 -16.39 10.61
C HIS A 124 0.03 -16.67 10.77
N ILE A 125 -0.74 -16.43 9.72
CA ILE A 125 -2.16 -16.81 9.67
C ILE A 125 -2.26 -18.06 8.81
N ASP A 126 -2.81 -19.14 9.38
CA ASP A 126 -3.09 -20.37 8.62
C ASP A 126 -3.98 -20.04 7.41
N THR A 127 -3.49 -20.38 6.23
CA THR A 127 -4.10 -19.95 4.97
C THR A 127 -4.45 -21.16 4.12
N ALA A 128 -5.75 -21.45 4.00
CA ALA A 128 -6.24 -22.45 3.04
C ALA A 128 -6.49 -21.76 1.69
N VAL A 129 -5.98 -22.36 0.61
CA VAL A 129 -6.06 -21.80 -0.75
C VAL A 129 -6.97 -22.68 -1.61
N PHE A 130 -7.82 -22.01 -2.39
CA PHE A 130 -8.76 -22.63 -3.31
C PHE A 130 -8.68 -21.96 -4.69
N LYS A 131 -8.62 -22.77 -5.74
CA LYS A 131 -8.57 -22.31 -7.14
C LYS A 131 -9.93 -22.31 -7.81
N SER A 132 -10.93 -22.96 -7.21
CA SER A 132 -12.31 -22.99 -7.68
C SER A 132 -13.28 -23.27 -6.53
N PHE A 133 -14.55 -22.98 -6.76
CA PHE A 133 -15.61 -23.34 -5.81
C PHE A 133 -15.74 -24.87 -5.60
N ASP A 134 -15.50 -25.66 -6.65
CA ASP A 134 -15.52 -27.13 -6.55
C ASP A 134 -14.38 -27.67 -5.69
N ASP A 135 -13.20 -27.07 -5.77
CA ASP A 135 -12.05 -27.40 -4.90
C ASP A 135 -12.38 -27.08 -3.44
N PHE A 136 -12.95 -25.90 -3.17
CA PHE A 136 -13.42 -25.51 -1.84
C PHE A 136 -14.47 -26.48 -1.31
N SER A 137 -15.47 -26.85 -2.12
CA SER A 137 -16.58 -27.71 -1.71
C SER A 137 -16.12 -29.10 -1.24
N ARG A 138 -15.08 -29.64 -1.87
CA ARG A 138 -14.48 -30.95 -1.49
C ARG A 138 -13.75 -30.89 -0.16
N ARG A 139 -13.27 -29.74 0.26
CA ARG A 139 -12.48 -29.51 1.47
C ARG A 139 -13.23 -28.76 2.58
N LEU A 140 -14.54 -28.63 2.44
CA LEU A 140 -15.39 -27.88 3.39
C LEU A 140 -15.30 -28.41 4.83
N ASP A 141 -15.09 -29.72 5.01
CA ASP A 141 -14.97 -30.36 6.33
C ASP A 141 -13.70 -29.94 7.11
N GLU A 142 -12.73 -29.31 6.47
CA GLU A 142 -11.55 -28.76 7.13
C GLU A 142 -11.88 -27.57 8.06
N PHE A 143 -13.06 -26.95 7.91
CA PHE A 143 -13.44 -25.73 8.61
C PHE A 143 -14.40 -25.99 9.78
N GLY A 144 -14.18 -25.27 10.89
CA GLY A 144 -15.01 -25.36 12.11
C GLY A 144 -16.29 -24.51 12.04
N GLU A 145 -17.35 -25.00 12.70
CA GLU A 145 -18.65 -24.29 12.75
C GLU A 145 -18.63 -23.00 13.58
N GLY A 146 -17.78 -22.92 14.59
CA GLY A 146 -17.72 -21.78 15.53
C GLY A 146 -16.74 -20.65 15.13
N THR A 147 -16.05 -20.81 14.01
CA THR A 147 -14.97 -19.89 13.61
C THR A 147 -15.50 -18.81 12.65
N THR A 148 -15.05 -17.57 12.86
CA THR A 148 -15.19 -16.51 11.86
C THR A 148 -14.00 -16.56 10.91
N PHE A 149 -14.29 -16.51 9.62
CA PHE A 149 -13.27 -16.58 8.56
C PHE A 149 -13.22 -15.30 7.74
N VAL A 150 -12.05 -15.02 7.19
CA VAL A 150 -11.80 -14.01 6.17
C VAL A 150 -11.50 -14.73 4.87
N ILE A 151 -12.20 -14.32 3.82
CA ILE A 151 -12.00 -14.78 2.44
C ILE A 151 -11.42 -13.60 1.66
N LYS A 152 -10.34 -13.81 0.92
CA LYS A 152 -9.74 -12.74 0.11
C LYS A 152 -9.08 -13.28 -1.16
N PRO A 153 -9.09 -12.51 -2.28
CA PRO A 153 -8.33 -12.87 -3.47
C PRO A 153 -6.84 -12.96 -3.15
N LEU A 154 -6.12 -13.85 -3.82
CA LEU A 154 -4.68 -14.07 -3.60
C LEU A 154 -3.83 -12.88 -4.07
N ASN A 155 -4.27 -12.19 -5.14
CA ASN A 155 -3.49 -11.20 -5.90
C ASN A 155 -4.18 -9.83 -6.08
N SER A 156 -5.20 -9.49 -5.27
CA SER A 156 -5.83 -8.16 -5.29
C SER A 156 -5.28 -7.23 -4.21
N ALA A 157 -5.68 -5.97 -4.22
CA ALA A 157 -5.25 -4.91 -3.30
C ALA A 157 -6.45 -4.09 -2.79
N GLY A 158 -6.23 -3.20 -1.80
CA GLY A 158 -7.25 -2.23 -1.33
C GLY A 158 -8.47 -2.85 -0.67
N SER A 159 -8.33 -4.02 -0.05
CA SER A 159 -9.42 -4.79 0.57
C SER A 159 -10.52 -5.23 -0.42
N GLU A 160 -10.28 -5.11 -1.74
CA GLU A 160 -11.22 -5.58 -2.74
C GLU A 160 -11.50 -7.08 -2.61
N GLY A 161 -12.77 -7.44 -2.65
CA GLY A 161 -13.21 -8.84 -2.60
C GLY A 161 -13.00 -9.52 -1.25
N VAL A 162 -12.60 -8.79 -0.20
CA VAL A 162 -12.50 -9.30 1.17
C VAL A 162 -13.90 -9.54 1.71
N ARG A 163 -14.16 -10.77 2.16
CA ARG A 163 -15.45 -11.22 2.69
C ARG A 163 -15.28 -11.87 4.05
N PHE A 164 -16.36 -11.88 4.82
CA PHE A 164 -16.38 -12.49 6.15
C PHE A 164 -17.46 -13.54 6.22
N ALA A 165 -17.12 -14.69 6.78
CA ALA A 165 -18.01 -15.81 6.91
C ALA A 165 -18.04 -16.33 8.36
N GLN A 166 -19.23 -16.63 8.87
CA GLN A 166 -19.38 -17.28 10.17
C GLN A 166 -19.68 -18.75 9.95
N GLY A 167 -18.75 -19.61 10.38
CA GLY A 167 -18.87 -21.07 10.26
C GLY A 167 -18.91 -21.57 8.82
N ARG A 168 -19.19 -22.85 8.64
CA ARG A 168 -19.21 -23.51 7.31
C ARG A 168 -20.30 -22.97 6.39
N GLN A 169 -21.51 -22.74 6.92
CA GLN A 169 -22.61 -22.25 6.11
C GLN A 169 -22.28 -20.87 5.52
N GLY A 170 -21.81 -19.95 6.35
CA GLY A 170 -21.36 -18.63 5.89
C GLY A 170 -20.24 -18.73 4.86
N LEU A 171 -19.27 -19.65 5.06
CA LEU A 171 -18.21 -19.89 4.08
C LEU A 171 -18.76 -20.31 2.72
N VAL A 172 -19.74 -21.23 2.68
CA VAL A 172 -20.36 -21.68 1.43
C VAL A 172 -21.05 -20.53 0.71
N GLU A 173 -21.77 -19.67 1.45
CA GLU A 173 -22.49 -18.52 0.88
C GLU A 173 -21.52 -17.51 0.27
N GLU A 174 -20.47 -17.14 1.02
CA GLU A 174 -19.50 -16.14 0.58
C GLU A 174 -18.58 -16.66 -0.54
N MET A 175 -18.17 -17.92 -0.50
CA MET A 175 -17.35 -18.53 -1.56
C MET A 175 -18.13 -18.71 -2.86
N LYS A 176 -19.44 -18.95 -2.81
CA LYS A 176 -20.31 -18.92 -4.01
C LYS A 176 -20.41 -17.54 -4.64
N ALA A 177 -20.41 -16.49 -3.79
CA ALA A 177 -20.51 -15.11 -4.23
C ALA A 177 -19.14 -14.49 -4.59
N ALA A 178 -18.04 -15.21 -4.38
CA ALA A 178 -16.69 -14.74 -4.70
C ALA A 178 -16.50 -14.56 -6.21
N ALA A 179 -15.68 -13.59 -6.59
CA ALA A 179 -15.42 -13.19 -7.98
C ALA A 179 -14.39 -14.12 -8.65
N TRP A 180 -14.73 -15.40 -8.76
CA TRP A 180 -13.87 -16.40 -9.42
C TRP A 180 -13.60 -16.01 -10.87
N GLU A 181 -12.33 -16.13 -11.30
CA GLU A 181 -11.91 -15.88 -12.69
C GLU A 181 -12.31 -14.49 -13.24
N GLN A 182 -12.58 -13.52 -12.35
CA GLN A 182 -12.88 -12.15 -12.71
C GLN A 182 -11.65 -11.24 -12.55
N GLU A 183 -11.62 -10.17 -13.33
CA GLU A 183 -10.62 -9.12 -13.23
C GLU A 183 -10.80 -8.35 -11.92
N ASN A 184 -9.69 -8.08 -11.23
CA ASN A 184 -9.64 -7.32 -9.99
C ASN A 184 -9.23 -5.85 -10.24
N VAL A 185 -9.16 -5.05 -9.17
CA VAL A 185 -8.77 -3.61 -9.26
C VAL A 185 -7.39 -3.38 -9.85
N LEU A 186 -6.52 -4.38 -9.89
CA LEU A 186 -5.19 -4.27 -10.49
C LEU A 186 -5.20 -4.59 -12.00
N GLY A 187 -6.35 -4.97 -12.58
CA GLY A 187 -6.45 -5.44 -13.95
C GLY A 187 -5.95 -6.87 -14.15
N GLU A 188 -5.81 -7.63 -13.06
CA GLU A 188 -5.40 -9.04 -13.09
C GLU A 188 -6.58 -9.96 -12.83
N ILE A 189 -6.56 -11.16 -13.42
CA ILE A 189 -7.56 -12.18 -13.09
C ILE A 189 -7.31 -12.74 -11.69
N ASN A 190 -8.35 -12.88 -10.88
CA ASN A 190 -8.26 -13.53 -9.59
C ASN A 190 -7.79 -14.97 -9.72
N SER A 191 -6.57 -15.25 -9.28
CA SER A 191 -5.92 -16.56 -9.41
C SER A 191 -6.42 -17.62 -8.40
N GLY A 192 -7.33 -17.24 -7.51
CA GLY A 192 -7.91 -18.04 -6.44
C GLY A 192 -8.20 -17.20 -5.19
N PHE A 193 -8.69 -17.88 -4.16
CA PHE A 193 -9.05 -17.25 -2.89
C PHE A 193 -8.35 -17.96 -1.73
N ALA A 194 -7.90 -17.12 -0.77
CA ALA A 194 -7.43 -17.55 0.55
C ALA A 194 -8.59 -17.51 1.54
N VAL A 195 -8.71 -18.54 2.37
CA VAL A 195 -9.56 -18.59 3.56
C VAL A 195 -8.67 -18.64 4.78
N GLN A 196 -8.85 -17.67 5.69
CA GLN A 196 -8.06 -17.49 6.89
C GLN A 196 -8.98 -17.35 8.11
N PRO A 197 -8.58 -17.79 9.32
CA PRO A 197 -9.30 -17.42 10.54
C PRO A 197 -9.25 -15.89 10.73
N PHE A 198 -10.35 -15.32 11.22
CA PHE A 198 -10.38 -13.90 11.59
C PHE A 198 -9.52 -13.66 12.83
N ILE A 199 -8.63 -12.71 12.76
CA ILE A 199 -7.77 -12.31 13.88
C ILE A 199 -8.33 -11.05 14.54
N HIS A 200 -8.53 -11.11 15.86
CA HIS A 200 -8.96 -9.97 16.65
C HIS A 200 -7.76 -9.13 17.09
N GLY A 201 -7.83 -7.82 16.96
CA GLY A 201 -6.78 -6.91 17.38
C GLY A 201 -6.91 -5.52 16.78
N CYS A 202 -5.93 -4.68 17.05
CA CYS A 202 -5.77 -3.38 16.39
C CYS A 202 -4.96 -3.56 15.11
N GLU A 203 -5.37 -2.89 14.05
CA GLU A 203 -4.65 -2.92 12.78
C GLU A 203 -3.59 -1.82 12.75
N TYR A 204 -2.40 -2.22 12.32
CA TYR A 204 -1.25 -1.35 12.14
C TYR A 204 -0.66 -1.51 10.74
N VAL A 205 0.04 -0.47 10.32
CA VAL A 205 0.91 -0.51 9.15
C VAL A 205 2.32 -0.14 9.60
N VAL A 206 3.31 -0.89 9.14
CA VAL A 206 4.72 -0.55 9.28
C VAL A 206 5.32 -0.43 7.88
N ASP A 207 5.74 0.78 7.53
CA ASP A 207 6.47 1.02 6.29
C ASP A 207 7.98 1.09 6.59
N MET A 208 8.75 0.34 5.84
CA MET A 208 10.19 0.23 6.01
C MET A 208 10.91 0.39 4.68
N VAL A 209 12.19 0.73 4.74
CA VAL A 209 13.11 0.64 3.58
C VAL A 209 14.21 -0.36 3.91
N ALA A 210 14.31 -1.41 3.12
CA ALA A 210 15.32 -2.45 3.25
C ALA A 210 16.62 -2.05 2.54
N THR A 211 17.76 -2.25 3.22
CA THR A 211 19.11 -2.13 2.68
C THR A 211 19.90 -3.36 3.12
N GLY A 212 19.82 -4.43 2.34
CA GLY A 212 20.23 -5.77 2.77
C GLY A 212 19.34 -6.24 3.94
N GLU A 213 19.97 -6.79 4.98
CA GLU A 213 19.27 -7.26 6.18
C GLU A 213 18.95 -6.16 7.20
N ARG A 214 19.22 -4.90 6.88
CA ARG A 214 18.93 -3.74 7.73
C ARG A 214 17.72 -2.98 7.22
N PHE A 215 16.96 -2.42 8.16
CA PHE A 215 15.76 -1.66 7.84
C PHE A 215 15.81 -0.25 8.43
N PHE A 216 15.39 0.71 7.63
CA PHE A 216 14.95 2.00 8.11
C PHE A 216 13.43 1.93 8.30
N THR A 217 12.93 1.99 9.55
CA THR A 217 11.49 2.01 9.85
C THR A 217 10.97 3.41 9.59
N ALA A 218 10.37 3.63 8.43
CA ALA A 218 10.02 4.96 7.94
C ALA A 218 8.72 5.52 8.53
N SER A 219 7.76 4.65 8.85
CA SER A 219 6.51 5.03 9.50
C SER A 219 5.91 3.85 10.27
N VAL A 220 5.14 4.17 11.29
CA VAL A 220 4.17 3.26 11.92
C VAL A 220 2.84 3.96 11.96
N CYS A 221 1.79 3.30 11.45
CA CYS A 221 0.45 3.85 11.42
C CYS A 221 -0.51 2.94 12.19
N ARG A 222 -1.49 3.54 12.85
CA ARG A 222 -2.63 2.83 13.45
C ARG A 222 -3.87 3.09 12.61
N VAL A 223 -4.52 2.01 12.14
CA VAL A 223 -5.73 2.09 11.32
C VAL A 223 -6.95 2.00 12.21
N HIS A 224 -7.84 2.98 12.10
CA HIS A 224 -9.11 3.00 12.80
C HIS A 224 -10.21 2.56 11.84
N LYS A 225 -10.90 1.48 12.21
CA LYS A 225 -12.04 0.95 11.45
C LYS A 225 -13.32 1.09 12.25
N ILE A 226 -14.41 1.31 11.55
CA ILE A 226 -15.76 1.44 12.14
C ILE A 226 -16.71 0.48 11.45
N GLN A 227 -17.78 0.12 12.17
CA GLN A 227 -18.89 -0.61 11.59
C GLN A 227 -19.87 0.39 10.96
N MET A 228 -19.99 0.37 9.64
CA MET A 228 -20.88 1.25 8.89
C MET A 228 -21.34 0.59 7.58
N ASN A 229 -22.51 0.96 7.08
CA ASN A 229 -23.05 0.47 5.80
C ASN A 229 -23.13 -1.06 5.68
N GLY A 230 -23.28 -1.77 6.81
CA GLY A 230 -23.30 -3.23 6.84
C GLY A 230 -21.93 -3.89 6.86
N SER A 231 -20.84 -3.13 6.72
CA SER A 231 -19.45 -3.59 6.83
C SER A 231 -18.87 -3.29 8.22
N ARG A 232 -17.98 -4.16 8.70
CA ARG A 232 -17.22 -3.97 9.94
C ARG A 232 -15.83 -3.34 9.72
N PHE A 233 -15.49 -3.03 8.47
CA PHE A 233 -14.11 -2.74 8.06
C PHE A 233 -13.98 -1.46 7.26
N VAL A 234 -14.94 -0.55 7.42
CA VAL A 234 -14.84 0.79 6.85
C VAL A 234 -13.71 1.53 7.54
N CYS A 235 -12.69 1.91 6.78
CA CYS A 235 -11.61 2.73 7.29
C CYS A 235 -12.13 4.13 7.62
N ASP A 236 -11.99 4.54 8.89
CA ASP A 236 -12.37 5.86 9.35
C ASP A 236 -11.21 6.84 9.28
N SER A 237 -10.06 6.43 9.81
CA SER A 237 -8.84 7.24 9.81
C SER A 237 -7.60 6.38 10.01
N VAL A 238 -6.44 6.99 9.70
CA VAL A 238 -5.12 6.40 9.90
C VAL A 238 -4.27 7.42 10.66
N ASP A 239 -3.88 7.09 11.90
CA ASP A 239 -2.98 7.91 12.72
C ASP A 239 -1.52 7.55 12.47
N LEU A 240 -0.67 8.55 12.30
CA LEU A 240 0.77 8.39 12.19
C LEU A 240 1.40 8.45 13.58
N LEU A 241 2.03 7.34 13.99
CA LEU A 241 2.68 7.18 15.30
C LEU A 241 4.15 7.58 15.23
N ASP A 242 4.81 7.67 16.37
CA ASP A 242 6.26 7.87 16.43
C ASP A 242 6.98 6.52 16.32
N PRO A 243 7.75 6.26 15.25
CA PRO A 243 8.48 4.99 15.13
C PRO A 243 9.56 4.79 16.21
N GLN A 244 9.87 5.82 16.99
CA GLN A 244 10.81 5.75 18.12
C GLN A 244 10.12 5.48 19.47
N ASP A 245 8.81 5.27 19.48
CA ASP A 245 8.07 4.93 20.68
C ASP A 245 8.34 3.47 21.07
N ALA A 246 8.89 3.26 22.28
CA ALA A 246 9.25 1.94 22.78
C ALA A 246 8.05 0.97 22.89
N GLU A 247 6.81 1.49 22.98
CA GLU A 247 5.61 0.65 22.96
C GLU A 247 5.41 -0.08 21.61
N LEU A 248 6.09 0.37 20.56
CA LEU A 248 6.00 -0.21 19.20
C LEU A 248 7.15 -1.17 18.89
N ASP A 249 8.12 -1.36 19.78
CA ASP A 249 9.33 -2.16 19.51
C ASP A 249 9.01 -3.59 19.08
N ASP A 250 8.08 -4.27 19.76
CA ASP A 250 7.69 -5.65 19.40
C ASP A 250 7.01 -5.72 18.03
N LEU A 251 6.19 -4.72 17.70
CA LEU A 251 5.53 -4.62 16.39
C LEU A 251 6.57 -4.43 15.28
N ILE A 252 7.48 -3.48 15.47
CA ILE A 252 8.53 -3.14 14.50
C ILE A 252 9.47 -4.32 14.32
N LYS A 253 9.89 -4.95 15.40
CA LYS A 253 10.76 -6.14 15.36
C LYS A 253 10.12 -7.26 14.55
N TYR A 254 8.86 -7.60 14.85
CA TYR A 254 8.14 -8.62 14.09
C TYR A 254 8.03 -8.24 12.59
N ALA A 255 7.74 -6.97 12.27
CA ALA A 255 7.65 -6.52 10.89
C ALA A 255 8.99 -6.67 10.13
N GLN A 256 10.11 -6.37 10.78
CA GLN A 256 11.46 -6.56 10.21
C GLN A 256 11.79 -8.04 9.98
N GLU A 257 11.50 -8.90 10.96
CA GLU A 257 11.69 -10.36 10.84
C GLU A 257 10.80 -10.95 9.73
N ALA A 258 9.56 -10.48 9.62
CA ALA A 258 8.63 -10.87 8.55
C ALA A 258 9.16 -10.41 7.18
N ALA A 259 9.64 -9.18 7.05
CA ALA A 259 10.23 -8.67 5.81
C ALA A 259 11.44 -9.50 5.35
N LEU A 260 12.31 -9.91 6.28
CA LEU A 260 13.41 -10.83 5.99
C LEU A 260 12.90 -12.21 5.52
N ALA A 261 11.85 -12.74 6.14
CA ALA A 261 11.25 -14.00 5.72
C ALA A 261 10.67 -13.93 4.30
N LEU A 262 10.15 -12.76 3.89
CA LEU A 262 9.67 -12.50 2.54
C LEU A 262 10.80 -12.25 1.53
N GLY A 263 12.06 -12.19 1.98
CA GLY A 263 13.20 -11.86 1.12
C GLY A 263 13.19 -10.40 0.63
N ALA A 264 12.61 -9.48 1.40
CA ALA A 264 12.64 -8.05 1.10
C ALA A 264 13.98 -7.46 1.57
N LEU A 265 14.93 -7.36 0.65
CA LEU A 265 16.31 -6.93 0.90
C LEU A 265 16.66 -5.58 0.26
N SER A 266 15.78 -5.04 -0.60
CA SER A 266 16.03 -3.79 -1.33
C SER A 266 14.75 -2.99 -1.52
N GLY A 267 14.78 -1.72 -1.15
CA GLY A 267 13.69 -0.77 -1.36
C GLY A 267 12.60 -0.79 -0.29
N PRO A 268 11.49 -0.10 -0.54
CA PRO A 268 10.40 0.03 0.42
C PRO A 268 9.57 -1.24 0.52
N ILE A 269 9.06 -1.47 1.72
CA ILE A 269 8.05 -2.50 2.01
C ILE A 269 6.95 -1.89 2.89
N HIS A 270 5.72 -2.05 2.44
CA HIS A 270 4.50 -1.69 3.13
C HIS A 270 3.92 -2.95 3.77
N MET A 271 3.79 -3.00 5.08
CA MET A 271 3.32 -4.20 5.79
C MET A 271 2.12 -3.88 6.66
N GLU A 272 1.02 -4.60 6.43
CA GLU A 272 -0.19 -4.53 7.23
C GLU A 272 -0.19 -5.64 8.28
N LEU A 273 -0.49 -5.28 9.53
CA LEU A 273 -0.43 -6.18 10.68
C LEU A 273 -1.68 -6.03 11.57
N ILE A 274 -2.04 -7.11 12.24
CA ILE A 274 -2.96 -7.05 13.39
C ILE A 274 -2.15 -7.33 14.65
N TRP A 275 -2.31 -6.47 15.66
CA TRP A 275 -1.75 -6.68 16.98
C TRP A 275 -2.87 -7.06 17.96
N GLY A 276 -2.97 -8.34 18.23
CA GLY A 276 -3.91 -8.95 19.17
C GLY A 276 -3.23 -9.36 20.49
N ASN A 277 -3.96 -10.15 21.28
CA ASN A 277 -3.47 -10.61 22.60
C ASN A 277 -2.21 -11.47 22.53
N ASP A 278 -2.02 -12.19 21.41
CA ASP A 278 -0.85 -13.07 21.20
C ASP A 278 0.31 -12.36 20.47
N GLY A 279 0.29 -11.03 20.40
CA GLY A 279 1.28 -10.23 19.71
C GLY A 279 0.91 -9.90 18.26
N PRO A 280 1.84 -9.31 17.49
CA PRO A 280 1.60 -8.92 16.11
C PRO A 280 1.59 -10.12 15.16
N VAL A 281 0.79 -10.02 14.09
CA VAL A 281 0.78 -10.96 12.97
C VAL A 281 0.54 -10.20 11.67
N MET A 282 1.30 -10.52 10.63
CA MET A 282 1.16 -9.92 9.31
C MET A 282 -0.16 -10.33 8.65
N ILE A 283 -0.86 -9.39 8.03
CA ILE A 283 -2.01 -9.62 7.14
C ILE A 283 -1.53 -9.79 5.71
N GLU A 284 -0.73 -8.82 5.24
CA GLU A 284 -0.10 -8.81 3.93
C GLU A 284 1.05 -7.80 3.88
N ALA A 285 1.89 -7.90 2.85
CA ALA A 285 2.95 -6.95 2.57
C ALA A 285 3.07 -6.68 1.07
N GLY A 286 3.47 -5.45 0.71
CA GLY A 286 3.78 -5.06 -0.66
C GLY A 286 5.19 -4.49 -0.74
N ALA A 287 6.03 -5.01 -1.64
CA ALA A 287 7.40 -4.52 -1.86
C ALA A 287 7.38 -3.24 -2.73
N ARG A 288 6.71 -2.21 -2.23
CA ARG A 288 6.50 -0.92 -2.88
C ARG A 288 6.10 0.15 -1.86
N LEU A 289 6.00 1.40 -2.28
CA LEU A 289 5.43 2.47 -1.45
C LEU A 289 3.95 2.21 -1.09
N PRO A 290 3.46 2.67 0.08
CA PRO A 290 2.03 2.62 0.40
C PRO A 290 1.20 3.41 -0.61
N GLY A 291 -0.01 2.94 -0.85
CA GLY A 291 -0.98 3.61 -1.71
C GLY A 291 -1.61 4.85 -1.08
N ALA A 292 -2.79 5.22 -1.60
CA ALA A 292 -3.67 6.25 -1.04
C ALA A 292 -3.08 7.68 -0.96
N GLY A 293 -1.87 7.93 -1.48
CA GLY A 293 -1.18 9.22 -1.33
C GLY A 293 -0.51 9.41 0.04
N LEU A 294 -0.42 8.38 0.86
CA LEU A 294 0.20 8.44 2.20
C LEU A 294 1.64 8.97 2.20
N PRO A 295 2.53 8.67 1.21
CA PRO A 295 3.87 9.27 1.21
C PRO A 295 3.87 10.80 1.25
N SER A 296 2.85 11.47 0.69
CA SER A 296 2.73 12.93 0.77
C SER A 296 2.42 13.40 2.20
N LEU A 297 1.62 12.65 2.97
CA LEU A 297 1.41 12.94 4.38
C LEU A 297 2.67 12.64 5.20
N TYR A 298 3.40 11.55 4.87
CA TYR A 298 4.62 11.19 5.58
C TYR A 298 5.70 12.27 5.49
N SER A 299 5.84 12.92 4.35
CA SER A 299 6.79 14.03 4.18
C SER A 299 6.49 15.25 5.06
N GLU A 300 5.21 15.45 5.45
CA GLU A 300 4.82 16.50 6.40
C GLU A 300 5.10 16.12 7.86
N VAL A 301 5.11 14.83 8.17
CA VAL A 301 5.18 14.31 9.53
C VAL A 301 6.57 13.84 9.94
N TYR A 302 7.32 13.23 9.03
CA TYR A 302 8.59 12.57 9.31
C TYR A 302 9.78 13.19 8.60
N ASP A 303 10.98 12.99 9.16
CA ASP A 303 12.23 13.45 8.56
C ASP A 303 13.42 12.55 8.99
N PRO A 304 14.12 11.85 8.06
CA PRO A 304 13.77 11.71 6.63
C PRO A 304 12.46 10.94 6.43
N ASP A 305 11.74 11.23 5.35
CA ASP A 305 10.51 10.52 5.00
C ASP A 305 10.77 9.24 4.19
N LEU A 306 9.72 8.42 4.01
CA LEU A 306 9.79 7.14 3.32
C LEU A 306 10.28 7.24 1.87
N LEU A 307 9.79 8.22 1.11
CA LEU A 307 10.11 8.34 -0.31
C LEU A 307 11.57 8.75 -0.49
N SER A 308 12.04 9.73 0.28
CA SER A 308 13.43 10.17 0.26
C SER A 308 14.39 9.06 0.73
N ALA A 309 14.01 8.30 1.77
CA ALA A 309 14.78 7.16 2.25
C ALA A 309 14.87 6.04 1.20
N ALA A 310 13.77 5.73 0.51
CA ALA A 310 13.75 4.74 -0.57
C ALA A 310 14.68 5.14 -1.73
N VAL A 311 14.61 6.40 -2.18
CA VAL A 311 15.48 6.90 -3.26
C VAL A 311 16.97 6.92 -2.84
N CYS A 312 17.27 7.29 -1.59
CA CYS A 312 18.63 7.20 -1.06
C CYS A 312 19.15 5.76 -1.15
N THR A 313 18.35 4.78 -0.72
CA THR A 313 18.73 3.35 -0.79
C THR A 313 18.98 2.90 -2.23
N TYR A 314 18.11 3.22 -3.18
CA TYR A 314 18.30 2.86 -4.59
C TYR A 314 19.52 3.53 -5.24
N LEU A 315 20.00 4.63 -4.68
CA LEU A 315 21.20 5.34 -5.15
C LEU A 315 22.46 5.01 -4.35
N ASP A 316 22.44 3.96 -3.52
CA ASP A 316 23.53 3.58 -2.59
C ASP A 316 23.98 4.73 -1.70
N LYS A 317 23.06 5.61 -1.32
CA LYS A 317 23.32 6.71 -0.40
C LYS A 317 22.85 6.36 1.01
N PRO A 318 23.58 6.80 2.05
CA PRO A 318 23.13 6.58 3.42
C PRO A 318 21.84 7.38 3.71
N ILE A 319 20.93 6.76 4.42
CA ILE A 319 19.78 7.46 5.01
C ILE A 319 20.30 8.16 6.26
N THR A 320 20.24 9.49 6.28
CA THR A 320 20.78 10.32 7.37
C THR A 320 19.75 11.33 7.84
N TYR A 321 19.88 11.78 9.09
CA TYR A 321 19.10 12.92 9.56
C TYR A 321 19.51 14.20 8.81
N PRO A 322 18.57 15.09 8.49
CA PRO A 322 18.83 16.31 7.74
C PRO A 322 19.92 17.16 8.34
N GLY A 323 20.82 17.63 7.49
CA GLY A 323 21.97 18.46 7.89
C GLY A 323 23.03 17.74 8.72
N THR A 324 23.01 16.41 8.78
CA THR A 324 23.99 15.60 9.51
C THR A 324 24.55 14.48 8.63
N LEU A 325 25.63 13.83 9.10
CA LEU A 325 26.16 12.59 8.53
C LEU A 325 25.80 11.36 9.40
N LEU A 326 24.94 11.55 10.42
CA LEU A 326 24.52 10.48 11.32
C LEU A 326 23.50 9.57 10.62
N PRO A 327 23.77 8.25 10.53
CA PRO A 327 22.82 7.30 9.99
C PRO A 327 21.50 7.30 10.79
N ALA A 328 20.37 7.18 10.08
CA ALA A 328 19.06 7.06 10.69
C ALA A 328 18.54 5.63 10.53
N SER A 329 18.04 5.03 11.61
CA SER A 329 17.29 3.76 11.61
C SER A 329 15.77 3.98 11.60
N SER A 330 15.35 5.18 11.99
CA SER A 330 13.96 5.66 11.96
C SER A 330 13.96 7.19 11.83
N PRO A 331 12.87 7.82 11.36
CA PRO A 331 12.78 9.27 11.24
C PRO A 331 12.55 9.94 12.61
N LYS A 332 12.72 11.25 12.63
CA LYS A 332 12.18 12.10 13.70
C LYS A 332 10.77 12.53 13.31
N ARG A 333 9.81 12.36 14.21
CA ARG A 333 8.47 12.90 14.03
C ARG A 333 8.47 14.41 14.29
N LYS A 334 8.09 15.19 13.26
CA LYS A 334 7.98 16.66 13.32
C LYS A 334 6.61 17.12 13.82
N ARG A 335 5.56 16.37 13.45
CA ARG A 335 4.15 16.70 13.68
C ARG A 335 3.34 15.44 13.98
N PHE A 336 2.17 15.60 14.57
CA PHE A 336 1.12 14.59 14.50
C PHE A 336 0.53 14.58 13.10
N GLY A 337 0.19 13.40 12.60
CA GLY A 337 -0.40 13.23 11.27
C GLY A 337 -1.59 12.30 11.29
N ARG A 338 -2.60 12.60 10.47
CA ARG A 338 -3.79 11.77 10.30
C ARG A 338 -4.28 11.82 8.86
N ALA A 339 -4.53 10.63 8.30
CA ALA A 339 -5.32 10.50 7.08
C ALA A 339 -6.76 10.21 7.47
N VAL A 340 -7.69 11.10 7.08
CA VAL A 340 -9.13 10.98 7.37
C VAL A 340 -9.82 10.44 6.14
N CYS A 341 -10.38 9.22 6.22
CA CYS A 341 -11.12 8.62 5.12
C CYS A 341 -12.49 9.29 4.96
N LEU A 342 -12.85 9.56 3.71
CA LEU A 342 -14.20 10.00 3.37
C LEU A 342 -15.11 8.77 3.28
N ILE A 343 -16.32 8.87 3.82
CA ILE A 343 -17.26 7.75 3.89
C ILE A 343 -18.58 8.19 3.29
N SER A 344 -19.05 7.47 2.26
CA SER A 344 -20.37 7.67 1.69
C SER A 344 -21.38 6.73 2.32
N GLU A 345 -22.49 7.29 2.80
CA GLU A 345 -23.60 6.54 3.39
C GLU A 345 -24.66 6.12 2.36
N ALA A 346 -24.64 6.73 1.19
CA ALA A 346 -25.62 6.52 0.13
C ALA A 346 -24.95 6.33 -1.24
N GLU A 347 -25.70 5.76 -2.17
CA GLU A 347 -25.30 5.65 -3.57
C GLU A 347 -25.99 6.75 -4.38
N HIS A 348 -25.22 7.61 -5.04
CA HIS A 348 -25.74 8.70 -5.86
C HIS A 348 -24.71 9.22 -6.88
N GLU A 349 -25.11 10.13 -7.78
CA GLU A 349 -24.19 10.81 -8.67
C GLU A 349 -23.32 11.81 -7.89
N PHE A 350 -22.01 11.69 -7.95
CA PHE A 350 -21.08 12.66 -7.36
C PHE A 350 -20.98 13.91 -8.24
N ARG A 351 -21.52 15.03 -7.78
CA ARG A 351 -21.54 16.29 -8.54
C ARG A 351 -20.29 17.16 -8.34
N GLY A 352 -19.30 16.64 -7.61
CA GLY A 352 -18.10 17.38 -7.24
C GLY A 352 -18.27 18.14 -5.92
N ILE A 353 -17.17 18.70 -5.43
CA ILE A 353 -17.11 19.49 -4.21
C ILE A 353 -17.12 20.98 -4.59
N ASP A 354 -17.90 21.77 -3.89
CA ASP A 354 -17.99 23.21 -4.08
C ASP A 354 -16.64 23.92 -3.79
N ASP A 355 -16.25 24.87 -4.61
CA ASP A 355 -14.98 25.61 -4.46
C ASP A 355 -14.87 26.34 -3.12
N GLY A 356 -16.00 26.82 -2.58
CA GLY A 356 -16.07 27.46 -1.27
C GLY A 356 -15.75 26.50 -0.14
N ASP A 357 -16.18 25.21 -0.26
CA ASP A 357 -15.87 24.17 0.72
C ASP A 357 -14.42 23.70 0.60
N LEU A 358 -13.90 23.57 -0.61
CA LEU A 358 -12.48 23.30 -0.80
C LEU A 358 -11.61 24.43 -0.24
N LYS A 359 -12.06 25.70 -0.38
CA LYS A 359 -11.38 26.83 0.24
C LYS A 359 -11.44 26.77 1.76
N ARG A 360 -12.60 26.44 2.35
CA ARG A 360 -12.74 26.23 3.81
C ARG A 360 -11.84 25.13 4.33
N LEU A 361 -11.76 24.00 3.62
CA LEU A 361 -10.87 22.91 3.96
C LEU A 361 -9.39 23.37 3.97
N ARG A 362 -8.96 24.07 2.92
CA ARG A 362 -7.57 24.59 2.79
C ARG A 362 -7.21 25.64 3.83
N MET A 363 -8.19 26.23 4.50
CA MET A 363 -7.98 27.20 5.60
C MET A 363 -7.78 26.53 6.97
N LEU A 364 -7.99 25.22 7.10
CA LEU A 364 -7.70 24.50 8.35
C LEU A 364 -6.18 24.49 8.57
N MET A 365 -5.76 24.78 9.81
CA MET A 365 -4.33 24.91 10.14
C MET A 365 -3.55 23.60 9.97
N SER A 366 -4.22 22.47 10.15
CA SER A 366 -3.64 21.13 9.99
C SER A 366 -3.73 20.59 8.56
N TYR A 367 -4.47 21.24 7.66
CA TYR A 367 -4.63 20.73 6.30
C TYR A 367 -3.31 20.75 5.53
N CYS A 368 -2.90 19.60 5.00
CA CYS A 368 -1.73 19.47 4.13
C CYS A 368 -2.02 18.81 2.77
N GLY A 369 -3.25 18.33 2.56
CA GLY A 369 -3.65 17.78 1.26
C GLY A 369 -4.95 16.99 1.30
N HIS A 370 -5.41 16.55 0.15
CA HIS A 370 -6.49 15.58 0.00
C HIS A 370 -6.36 14.86 -1.34
N LYS A 371 -6.92 13.68 -1.44
CA LYS A 371 -7.05 12.94 -2.69
C LYS A 371 -8.47 12.41 -2.82
N LEU A 372 -9.12 12.71 -3.94
CA LEU A 372 -10.43 12.16 -4.29
C LEU A 372 -10.22 11.01 -5.27
N TYR A 373 -10.86 9.87 -5.00
CA TYR A 373 -10.84 8.70 -5.88
C TYR A 373 -12.05 8.68 -6.81
N VAL A 374 -13.12 9.38 -6.42
CA VAL A 374 -14.36 9.52 -7.20
C VAL A 374 -14.24 10.70 -8.15
N LYS A 375 -14.66 10.51 -9.43
CA LYS A 375 -14.70 11.57 -10.45
C LYS A 375 -16.04 12.27 -10.45
N LYS A 376 -16.02 13.57 -10.75
CA LYS A 376 -17.26 14.34 -10.97
C LYS A 376 -18.11 13.66 -12.06
N HIS A 377 -19.42 13.54 -11.81
CA HIS A 377 -20.41 12.86 -12.64
C HIS A 377 -20.26 11.33 -12.73
N SER A 378 -19.48 10.71 -11.85
CA SER A 378 -19.50 9.26 -11.67
C SER A 378 -20.43 8.86 -10.52
N THR A 379 -20.78 7.58 -10.48
CA THR A 379 -21.52 7.00 -9.36
C THR A 379 -20.63 6.96 -8.12
N LEU A 380 -21.08 7.60 -7.04
CA LEU A 380 -20.54 7.44 -5.72
C LEU A 380 -21.16 6.19 -5.10
N LEU A 381 -20.34 5.26 -4.71
CA LEU A 381 -20.79 4.02 -4.06
C LEU A 381 -20.93 4.23 -2.56
N ARG A 382 -21.78 3.44 -1.91
CA ARG A 382 -21.79 3.32 -0.45
C ARG A 382 -20.48 2.71 0.01
N THR A 383 -19.79 3.36 0.96
CA THR A 383 -18.50 2.90 1.44
C THR A 383 -18.63 1.67 2.33
N ILE A 384 -18.06 0.56 1.91
CA ILE A 384 -18.01 -0.72 2.65
C ILE A 384 -16.58 -1.21 2.89
N ASP A 385 -15.61 -0.69 2.12
CA ASP A 385 -14.19 -1.01 2.16
C ASP A 385 -13.35 0.17 1.63
N PHE A 386 -12.04 -0.02 1.47
CA PHE A 386 -11.18 1.03 0.93
C PHE A 386 -11.39 1.25 -0.58
N ALA A 387 -11.77 0.22 -1.34
CA ALA A 387 -12.03 0.35 -2.79
C ALA A 387 -13.25 1.23 -3.09
N THR A 388 -14.20 1.29 -2.16
CA THR A 388 -15.40 2.13 -2.23
C THR A 388 -15.26 3.47 -1.47
N CYS A 389 -14.07 3.75 -0.93
CA CYS A 389 -13.78 5.02 -0.25
C CYS A 389 -13.73 6.17 -1.27
N PRO A 390 -14.49 7.27 -1.09
CA PRO A 390 -14.49 8.39 -2.02
C PRO A 390 -13.19 9.18 -2.08
N GLY A 391 -12.39 9.14 -1.01
CA GLY A 391 -11.14 9.88 -0.92
C GLY A 391 -10.61 9.99 0.49
N VAL A 392 -9.51 10.72 0.64
CA VAL A 392 -8.78 10.92 1.91
C VAL A 392 -8.41 12.39 2.07
N ILE A 393 -8.48 12.90 3.30
CA ILE A 393 -7.97 14.22 3.69
C ILE A 393 -6.71 13.99 4.53
N PHE A 394 -5.66 14.73 4.26
CA PHE A 394 -4.40 14.69 5.01
C PHE A 394 -4.30 15.87 5.94
N LEU A 395 -4.08 15.57 7.22
CA LEU A 395 -3.94 16.55 8.29
C LEU A 395 -2.60 16.34 9.02
N ALA A 396 -1.85 17.41 9.24
CA ALA A 396 -0.61 17.38 10.02
C ALA A 396 -0.47 18.66 10.87
N HIS A 397 -0.18 18.51 12.17
CA HIS A 397 -0.01 19.64 13.07
C HIS A 397 0.86 19.29 14.29
N GLU A 398 1.54 20.27 14.89
CA GLU A 398 2.34 20.08 16.10
C GLU A 398 1.48 19.83 17.35
N SER A 399 0.22 20.27 17.36
CA SER A 399 -0.74 20.03 18.43
C SER A 399 -1.76 19.00 18.03
N LEU A 400 -1.86 17.90 18.80
CA LEU A 400 -2.87 16.85 18.61
C LEU A 400 -4.29 17.40 18.78
N GLN A 401 -4.50 18.30 19.77
CA GLN A 401 -5.81 18.93 19.97
C GLN A 401 -6.28 19.69 18.72
N ARG A 402 -5.37 20.42 18.06
CA ARG A 402 -5.69 21.14 16.81
C ARG A 402 -6.01 20.16 15.69
N LEU A 403 -5.28 19.07 15.59
CA LEU A 403 -5.55 18.02 14.62
C LEU A 403 -6.97 17.46 14.78
N ASP A 404 -7.38 17.15 16.02
CA ASP A 404 -8.71 16.62 16.35
C ASP A 404 -9.84 17.64 16.07
N GLU A 405 -9.61 18.93 16.36
CA GLU A 405 -10.57 19.99 16.05
C GLU A 405 -10.74 20.16 14.53
N ASP A 406 -9.66 20.15 13.79
CA ASP A 406 -9.68 20.35 12.34
C ASP A 406 -10.22 19.12 11.61
N GLU A 407 -10.00 17.90 12.12
CA GLU A 407 -10.68 16.70 11.62
C GLU A 407 -12.20 16.84 11.70
N LYS A 408 -12.74 17.23 12.87
CA LYS A 408 -14.19 17.44 13.04
C LYS A 408 -14.72 18.46 12.05
N ARG A 409 -13.98 19.55 11.81
CA ARG A 409 -14.36 20.58 10.83
C ARG A 409 -14.32 20.03 9.39
N ALA A 410 -13.29 19.27 9.05
CA ALA A 410 -13.16 18.65 7.74
C ALA A 410 -14.33 17.67 7.48
N ARG A 411 -14.65 16.80 8.44
CA ARG A 411 -15.83 15.90 8.34
C ARG A 411 -17.12 16.68 8.15
N ASN A 412 -17.35 17.78 8.88
CA ASN A 412 -18.53 18.63 8.72
C ASN A 412 -18.60 19.30 7.33
N ILE A 413 -17.47 19.69 6.75
CA ILE A 413 -17.43 20.26 5.39
C ILE A 413 -17.89 19.20 4.38
N PHE A 414 -17.47 17.95 4.55
CA PHE A 414 -17.73 16.89 3.59
C PHE A 414 -19.04 16.11 3.82
N SER A 415 -19.66 16.20 5.00
CA SER A 415 -20.88 15.45 5.32
C SER A 415 -22.00 15.64 4.30
N ARG A 416 -22.18 16.85 3.77
CA ARG A 416 -23.21 17.14 2.76
C ARG A 416 -22.98 16.51 1.38
N TYR A 417 -21.78 15.98 1.12
CA TYR A 417 -21.45 15.33 -0.15
C TYR A 417 -21.52 13.81 -0.06
N PHE A 418 -21.40 13.27 1.16
CA PHE A 418 -21.22 11.86 1.41
C PHE A 418 -22.21 11.29 2.45
N GLY A 419 -22.98 12.15 3.16
CA GLY A 419 -24.03 11.72 4.09
C GLY A 419 -25.25 11.16 3.35
N ALA A 420 -26.09 10.41 4.06
CA ALA A 420 -27.44 10.11 3.61
C ALA A 420 -28.31 11.37 3.70
N ASP A 421 -29.14 11.65 2.68
CA ASP A 421 -30.09 12.75 2.66
C ASP A 421 -31.11 12.66 3.80
#